data_9ab87ce65c719494e02317251c1f5ff6
#
_entry.id   9ab87ce65c719494e02317251c1f5ff6
#
_cell.length_a   1.000
_cell.length_b   1.000
_cell.length_c   1.000
_cell.angle_alpha   90.00
_cell.angle_beta   90.00
_cell.angle_gamma   90.00
#
_symmetry.space_group_name_H-M   'P 1'
#
loop_
_entity.id
_entity.type
_entity.pdbx_description
1 polymer ?
#
loop_
_entity_poly.entity_id
_entity_poly.type
_entity_poly.pdbx_seq_one_letter_code
_entity_poly.pdbx_strand_id
1 'polypeptide(L)'
;VRGKARLSDEEASRYCVEYGDVLFQRSSENQEDAGTSNVYLDQHVSSAFGGFVIRGKKVGEYNPLFIKYLLGSSSIREQITHRAQGAQHINVSQDTLADVALMMPSMREQEAAGLVFLHLDNLITLHQRKLNLLKNTKKSLLNKMFV
;
A
#
# COMPACT_ATOMS: atom_id res chain seq x y z
N VAL A 1 -10.29 4.61 -3.73
CA VAL A 1 -10.64 4.82 -5.15
C VAL A 1 -12.10 4.42 -5.32
N ARG A 2 -12.96 5.32 -5.84
CA ARG A 2 -14.40 5.08 -6.01
C ARG A 2 -14.84 5.19 -7.47
N GLY A 3 -13.94 4.94 -8.40
CA GLY A 3 -14.27 4.88 -9.82
C GLY A 3 -14.83 3.50 -10.19
N LYS A 4 -15.86 3.46 -11.04
CA LYS A 4 -16.29 2.24 -11.71
C LYS A 4 -15.84 2.32 -13.17
N ALA A 5 -15.20 1.28 -13.66
CA ALA A 5 -14.86 1.13 -15.07
C ALA A 5 -15.63 -0.06 -15.65
N ARG A 6 -16.01 0.05 -16.92
CA ARG A 6 -16.48 -1.12 -17.69
C ARG A 6 -15.27 -1.71 -18.38
N LEU A 7 -15.06 -2.97 -18.18
CA LEU A 7 -13.98 -3.75 -18.81
C LEU A 7 -14.62 -4.83 -19.69
N SER A 8 -13.99 -5.11 -20.81
CA SER A 8 -14.27 -6.34 -21.57
C SER A 8 -13.73 -7.56 -20.79
N ASP A 9 -14.17 -8.77 -21.14
CA ASP A 9 -13.67 -9.99 -20.49
C ASP A 9 -12.16 -10.16 -20.65
N GLU A 10 -11.62 -9.74 -21.79
CA GLU A 10 -10.19 -9.76 -22.07
C GLU A 10 -9.42 -8.76 -21.18
N GLU A 11 -9.92 -7.55 -21.04
CA GLU A 11 -9.35 -6.53 -20.15
C GLU A 11 -9.47 -6.95 -18.68
N ALA A 12 -10.61 -7.53 -18.28
CA ALA A 12 -10.80 -8.04 -16.94
C ALA A 12 -9.76 -9.11 -16.60
N SER A 13 -9.52 -10.07 -17.49
CA SER A 13 -8.51 -11.11 -17.29
C SER A 13 -7.09 -10.55 -17.15
N ARG A 14 -6.78 -9.42 -17.79
CA ARG A 14 -5.45 -8.78 -17.80
C ARG A 14 -5.23 -7.83 -16.62
N TYR A 15 -6.26 -7.06 -16.27
CA TYR A 15 -6.13 -5.94 -15.32
C TYR A 15 -6.78 -6.17 -13.96
N CYS A 16 -7.55 -7.25 -13.76
CA CYS A 16 -8.08 -7.57 -12.44
C CYS A 16 -6.99 -7.92 -11.44
N VAL A 17 -7.24 -7.52 -10.20
CA VAL A 17 -6.36 -7.75 -9.05
C VAL A 17 -6.98 -8.85 -8.20
N GLU A 18 -6.16 -9.77 -7.72
CA GLU A 18 -6.55 -10.88 -6.86
C GLU A 18 -6.03 -10.66 -5.43
N TYR A 19 -6.68 -11.30 -4.46
CA TYR A 19 -6.26 -11.23 -3.06
C TYR A 19 -4.79 -11.65 -2.89
N GLY A 20 -4.02 -10.79 -2.27
CA GLY A 20 -2.59 -11.00 -2.04
C GLY A 20 -1.70 -10.39 -3.12
N ASP A 21 -2.22 -9.97 -4.27
CA ASP A 21 -1.41 -9.26 -5.25
C ASP A 21 -0.81 -7.97 -4.69
N VAL A 22 0.38 -7.65 -5.14
CA VAL A 22 1.09 -6.41 -4.79
C VAL A 22 0.96 -5.42 -5.93
N LEU A 23 0.57 -4.20 -5.61
CA LEU A 23 0.46 -3.10 -6.56
C LEU A 23 1.54 -2.07 -6.25
N PHE A 24 2.42 -1.80 -7.21
CA PHE A 24 3.50 -0.83 -7.10
C PHE A 24 3.19 0.40 -7.95
N GLN A 25 3.41 1.57 -7.40
CA GLN A 25 3.36 2.82 -8.17
C GLN A 25 4.53 2.87 -9.15
N ARG A 26 4.22 2.96 -10.45
CA ARG A 26 5.22 2.93 -11.52
C ARG A 26 6.04 4.21 -11.60
N SER A 27 5.37 5.36 -11.43
CA SER A 27 5.97 6.69 -11.58
C SER A 27 5.66 7.56 -10.38
N SER A 28 6.62 8.38 -9.97
CA SER A 28 6.50 9.33 -8.88
C SER A 28 7.17 10.66 -9.22
N GLU A 29 6.75 11.74 -8.56
CA GLU A 29 7.37 13.06 -8.69
C GLU A 29 8.66 13.18 -7.86
N ASN A 30 8.83 12.32 -6.87
CA ASN A 30 10.00 12.31 -6.01
C ASN A 30 10.57 10.90 -5.81
N GLN A 31 11.85 10.82 -5.42
CA GLN A 31 12.58 9.57 -5.22
C GLN A 31 12.00 8.72 -4.09
N GLU A 32 11.54 9.36 -3.03
CA GLU A 32 11.08 8.67 -1.82
C GLU A 32 9.78 7.91 -2.05
N ASP A 33 8.91 8.37 -2.94
CA ASP A 33 7.62 7.74 -3.26
C ASP A 33 7.73 6.71 -4.40
N ALA A 34 8.86 6.65 -5.10
CA ALA A 34 9.05 5.74 -6.22
C ALA A 34 8.84 4.28 -5.79
N GLY A 35 8.00 3.54 -6.52
CA GLY A 35 7.68 2.15 -6.23
C GLY A 35 6.94 1.94 -4.90
N THR A 36 6.28 2.97 -4.37
CA THR A 36 5.36 2.80 -3.23
C THR A 36 4.36 1.70 -3.55
N SER A 37 4.15 0.80 -2.60
CA SER A 37 3.36 -0.40 -2.83
C SER A 37 2.22 -0.56 -1.84
N ASN A 38 1.22 -1.29 -2.25
CA ASN A 38 0.18 -1.79 -1.37
C ASN A 38 -0.22 -3.20 -1.80
N VAL A 39 -0.72 -4.00 -0.85
CA VAL A 39 -1.22 -5.34 -1.10
C VAL A 39 -2.73 -5.32 -1.18
N TYR A 40 -3.30 -6.00 -2.16
CA TYR A 40 -4.74 -6.12 -2.29
C TYR A 40 -5.29 -7.14 -1.29
N LEU A 41 -6.05 -6.65 -0.32
CA LEU A 41 -6.56 -7.44 0.83
C LEU A 41 -8.07 -7.65 0.79
N ASP A 42 -8.76 -7.21 -0.25
CA ASP A 42 -10.20 -7.41 -0.39
C ASP A 42 -10.49 -8.70 -1.17
N GLN A 43 -11.35 -9.56 -0.62
CA GLN A 43 -11.77 -10.80 -1.27
C GLN A 43 -13.16 -10.70 -1.93
N HIS A 44 -13.86 -9.60 -1.71
CA HIS A 44 -15.26 -9.45 -2.11
C HIS A 44 -15.48 -8.44 -3.23
N VAL A 45 -14.51 -7.59 -3.51
CA VAL A 45 -14.60 -6.54 -4.50
C VAL A 45 -13.66 -6.84 -5.67
N SER A 46 -14.21 -6.97 -6.86
CA SER A 46 -13.40 -6.99 -8.09
C SER A 46 -12.81 -5.61 -8.34
N SER A 47 -11.50 -5.52 -8.42
CA SER A 47 -10.76 -4.30 -8.69
C SER A 47 -9.82 -4.49 -9.87
N ALA A 48 -9.57 -3.41 -10.60
CA ALA A 48 -8.62 -3.40 -11.70
C ALA A 48 -7.58 -2.31 -11.50
N PHE A 49 -6.38 -2.52 -12.01
CA PHE A 49 -5.31 -1.54 -11.98
C PHE A 49 -5.11 -0.86 -13.34
N GLY A 50 -4.56 0.35 -13.33
CA GLY A 50 -4.29 1.13 -14.54
C GLY A 50 -2.81 1.17 -14.91
N GLY A 51 -2.47 1.84 -16.03
CA GLY A 51 -1.14 1.84 -16.63
C GLY A 51 -0.02 2.46 -15.78
N PHE A 52 -0.34 3.19 -14.73
CA PHE A 52 0.64 3.75 -13.78
C PHE A 52 0.96 2.82 -12.60
N VAL A 53 0.48 1.59 -12.65
CA VAL A 53 0.67 0.57 -11.62
C VAL A 53 1.35 -0.65 -12.23
N ILE A 54 2.30 -1.22 -11.51
CA ILE A 54 2.89 -2.52 -11.81
C ILE A 54 2.26 -3.52 -10.84
N ARG A 55 1.67 -4.60 -11.37
CA ARG A 55 1.11 -5.69 -10.57
C ARG A 55 2.16 -6.77 -10.36
N GLY A 56 2.45 -7.07 -9.10
CA GLY A 56 3.13 -8.30 -8.68
C GLY A 56 2.07 -9.35 -8.34
N LYS A 57 1.88 -10.33 -9.22
CA LYS A 57 0.91 -11.42 -9.00
C LYS A 57 1.39 -12.33 -7.88
N LYS A 58 0.48 -12.72 -6.98
CA LYS A 58 0.77 -13.73 -5.96
C LYS A 58 0.94 -15.11 -6.60
N VAL A 59 2.13 -15.67 -6.51
CA VAL A 59 2.45 -17.00 -7.08
C VAL A 59 2.78 -18.03 -6.00
N GLY A 60 3.38 -17.59 -4.89
CA GLY A 60 3.80 -18.45 -3.78
C GLY A 60 2.93 -18.31 -2.53
N GLU A 61 3.27 -19.07 -1.51
CA GLU A 61 2.64 -18.95 -0.20
C GLU A 61 3.33 -17.87 0.62
N TYR A 62 2.58 -16.87 0.99
CA TYR A 62 2.98 -15.82 1.95
C TYR A 62 1.73 -15.20 2.58
N ASN A 63 1.91 -14.60 3.74
CA ASN A 63 0.86 -13.82 4.38
C ASN A 63 0.79 -12.43 3.73
N PRO A 64 -0.32 -12.05 3.05
CA PRO A 64 -0.43 -10.77 2.36
C PRO A 64 -0.31 -9.55 3.28
N LEU A 65 -0.78 -9.68 4.51
CA LEU A 65 -0.68 -8.61 5.50
C LEU A 65 0.77 -8.38 5.93
N PHE A 66 1.55 -9.45 6.12
CA PHE A 66 2.98 -9.36 6.38
C PHE A 66 3.73 -8.67 5.23
N ILE A 67 3.47 -9.08 3.98
CA ILE A 67 4.09 -8.46 2.80
C ILE A 67 3.77 -6.98 2.70
N LYS A 68 2.55 -6.57 3.01
CA LYS A 68 2.17 -5.14 3.06
C LYS A 68 3.14 -4.33 3.94
N TYR A 69 3.45 -4.82 5.13
CA TYR A 69 4.33 -4.12 6.06
C TYR A 69 5.82 -4.29 5.72
N LEU A 70 6.22 -5.47 5.27
CA LEU A 70 7.59 -5.72 4.83
C LEU A 70 8.00 -4.77 3.71
N LEU A 71 7.17 -4.61 2.69
CA LEU A 71 7.44 -3.71 1.55
C LEU A 71 7.47 -2.23 1.95
N GLY A 72 6.85 -1.86 3.06
CA GLY A 72 6.92 -0.53 3.65
C GLY A 72 8.13 -0.29 4.55
N SER A 73 8.94 -1.32 4.83
CA SER A 73 10.14 -1.18 5.69
C SER A 73 11.23 -0.37 5.01
N SER A 74 12.04 0.35 5.79
CA SER A 74 13.12 1.21 5.28
C SER A 74 14.08 0.43 4.39
N SER A 75 14.49 -0.78 4.81
CA SER A 75 15.43 -1.61 4.06
C SER A 75 14.92 -1.98 2.65
N ILE A 76 13.64 -2.30 2.52
CA ILE A 76 13.04 -2.62 1.21
C ILE A 76 12.81 -1.35 0.40
N ARG A 77 12.33 -0.29 1.04
CA ARG A 77 12.16 1.02 0.38
C ARG A 77 13.48 1.53 -0.21
N GLU A 78 14.56 1.46 0.53
CA GLU A 78 15.90 1.85 0.07
C GLU A 78 16.33 1.03 -1.16
N GLN A 79 16.14 -0.29 -1.16
CA GLN A 79 16.46 -1.11 -2.33
C GLN A 79 15.72 -0.65 -3.59
N ILE A 80 14.44 -0.28 -3.47
CA ILE A 80 13.62 0.18 -4.60
C ILE A 80 14.03 1.58 -5.04
N THR A 81 14.11 2.53 -4.10
CA THR A 81 14.36 3.94 -4.40
C THR A 81 15.75 4.16 -4.98
N HIS A 82 16.78 3.47 -4.50
CA HIS A 82 18.14 3.57 -5.07
C HIS A 82 18.23 3.13 -6.53
N ARG A 83 17.35 2.23 -6.97
CA ARG A 83 17.32 1.72 -8.36
C ARG A 83 16.34 2.46 -9.26
N ALA A 84 15.47 3.27 -8.68
CA ALA A 84 14.50 4.06 -9.44
C ALA A 84 15.21 5.19 -10.21
N GLN A 85 14.82 5.44 -11.44
CA GLN A 85 15.50 6.36 -12.37
C GLN A 85 14.53 7.35 -13.01
N GLY A 86 15.04 8.54 -13.27
CA GLY A 86 14.33 9.59 -14.02
C GLY A 86 14.74 11.00 -13.59
N ALA A 87 14.56 11.97 -14.47
CA ALA A 87 14.92 13.37 -14.20
C ALA A 87 13.73 14.22 -13.75
N GLN A 88 12.57 14.06 -14.38
CA GLN A 88 11.32 14.76 -14.03
C GLN A 88 10.32 13.85 -13.33
N HIS A 89 10.25 12.61 -13.75
CA HIS A 89 9.45 11.56 -13.11
C HIS A 89 10.36 10.37 -12.81
N ILE A 90 10.36 9.98 -11.57
CA ILE A 90 11.12 8.82 -11.10
C ILE A 90 10.31 7.57 -11.40
N ASN A 91 10.88 6.68 -12.20
CA ASN A 91 10.22 5.46 -12.64
C ASN A 91 10.85 4.22 -12.04
N VAL A 92 10.01 3.24 -11.75
CA VAL A 92 10.40 1.90 -11.33
C VAL A 92 10.03 0.92 -12.43
N SER A 93 10.96 0.05 -12.81
CA SER A 93 10.74 -1.02 -13.77
C SER A 93 10.37 -2.34 -13.08
N GLN A 94 9.89 -3.30 -13.86
CA GLN A 94 9.67 -4.67 -13.37
C GLN A 94 10.99 -5.32 -12.95
N ASP A 95 12.07 -5.08 -13.69
CA ASP A 95 13.40 -5.62 -13.39
C ASP A 95 13.91 -5.07 -12.05
N THR A 96 13.73 -3.76 -11.81
CA THR A 96 14.05 -3.15 -10.51
C THR A 96 13.33 -3.85 -9.35
N LEU A 97 12.06 -4.19 -9.53
CA LEU A 97 11.28 -4.85 -8.48
C LEU A 97 11.65 -6.34 -8.33
N ALA A 98 12.04 -7.00 -9.42
CA ALA A 98 12.49 -8.40 -9.40
C ALA A 98 13.81 -8.58 -8.64
N ASP A 99 14.68 -7.56 -8.63
CA ASP A 99 15.96 -7.56 -7.93
C ASP A 99 15.86 -7.24 -6.44
N VAL A 100 14.67 -7.00 -5.91
CA VAL A 100 14.47 -6.70 -4.48
C VAL A 100 14.59 -7.97 -3.65
N ALA A 101 15.55 -8.01 -2.75
CA ALA A 101 15.74 -9.13 -1.84
C ALA A 101 14.80 -9.02 -0.63
N LEU A 102 13.96 -10.03 -0.45
CA LEU A 102 13.04 -10.14 0.68
C LEU A 102 13.47 -11.23 1.65
N MET A 103 13.56 -10.89 2.93
CA MET A 103 13.73 -11.88 4.00
C MET A 103 12.37 -12.40 4.43
N MET A 104 12.10 -13.68 4.15
CA MET A 104 10.82 -14.30 4.42
C MET A 104 10.96 -15.27 5.62
N PRO A 105 10.40 -14.92 6.80
CA PRO A 105 10.36 -15.83 7.94
C PRO A 105 9.30 -16.92 7.73
N SER A 106 9.15 -17.82 8.71
CA SER A 106 8.12 -18.85 8.66
C SER A 106 6.70 -18.24 8.56
N MET A 107 5.75 -19.00 8.00
CA MET A 107 4.36 -18.52 7.87
C MET A 107 3.76 -18.08 9.21
N ARG A 108 4.06 -18.80 10.29
CA ARG A 108 3.60 -18.45 11.64
C ARG A 108 4.14 -17.09 12.10
N GLU A 109 5.39 -16.81 11.82
CA GLU A 109 6.01 -15.50 12.13
C GLU A 109 5.43 -14.39 11.25
N GLN A 110 5.20 -14.66 9.96
CA GLN A 110 4.54 -13.71 9.07
C GLN A 110 3.14 -13.33 9.57
N GLU A 111 2.33 -14.32 9.97
CA GLU A 111 1.00 -14.08 10.53
C GLU A 111 1.06 -13.25 11.80
N ALA A 112 1.93 -13.62 12.73
CA ALA A 112 2.08 -12.90 14.00
C ALA A 112 2.53 -11.45 13.77
N ALA A 113 3.56 -11.24 12.96
CA ALA A 113 4.06 -9.91 12.65
C ALA A 113 3.01 -9.06 11.92
N GLY A 114 2.33 -9.62 10.91
CA GLY A 114 1.27 -8.93 10.18
C GLY A 114 0.15 -8.44 11.10
N LEU A 115 -0.30 -9.29 12.05
CA LEU A 115 -1.34 -8.93 13.02
C LEU A 115 -0.88 -7.84 13.99
N VAL A 116 0.37 -7.87 14.45
CA VAL A 116 0.92 -6.84 15.34
C VAL A 116 0.86 -5.47 14.66
N PHE A 117 1.35 -5.36 13.43
CA PHE A 117 1.32 -4.10 12.71
C PHE A 117 -0.10 -3.63 12.36
N LEU A 118 -1.02 -4.55 12.03
CA LEU A 118 -2.43 -4.22 11.83
C LEU A 118 -3.06 -3.64 13.10
N HIS A 119 -2.77 -4.21 14.26
CA HIS A 119 -3.26 -3.68 15.53
C HIS A 119 -2.70 -2.28 15.82
N LEU A 120 -1.42 -2.05 15.54
CA LEU A 120 -0.82 -0.72 15.67
C LEU A 120 -1.49 0.30 14.73
N ASP A 121 -1.73 -0.03 13.47
CA ASP A 121 -2.45 0.84 12.52
C ASP A 121 -3.86 1.18 13.03
N ASN A 122 -4.57 0.20 13.59
CA ASN A 122 -5.90 0.40 14.15
C ASN A 122 -5.86 1.35 15.37
N LEU A 123 -4.88 1.18 16.27
CA LEU A 123 -4.69 2.07 17.41
C LEU A 123 -4.35 3.49 16.96
N ILE A 124 -3.43 3.65 16.02
CA ILE A 124 -3.07 4.96 15.44
C ILE A 124 -4.32 5.63 14.86
N THR A 125 -5.09 4.90 14.08
CA THR A 125 -6.32 5.42 13.46
C THR A 125 -7.36 5.85 14.51
N LEU A 126 -7.55 5.05 15.56
CA LEU A 126 -8.47 5.34 16.65
C LEU A 126 -8.06 6.60 17.41
N HIS A 127 -6.78 6.70 17.78
CA HIS A 127 -6.25 7.86 18.48
C HIS A 127 -6.31 9.13 17.64
N GLN A 128 -6.07 9.03 16.32
CA GLN A 128 -6.20 10.16 15.40
C GLN A 128 -7.64 10.67 15.32
N ARG A 129 -8.62 9.75 15.25
CA ARG A 129 -10.05 10.12 15.30
C ARG A 129 -10.41 10.80 16.61
N LYS A 130 -9.96 10.27 17.75
CA LYS A 130 -10.18 10.85 19.08
C LYS A 130 -9.57 12.25 19.18
N LEU A 131 -8.35 12.43 18.71
CA LEU A 131 -7.67 13.73 18.69
C LEU A 131 -8.45 14.76 17.85
N ASN A 132 -8.92 14.37 16.67
CA ASN A 132 -9.72 15.26 15.81
C ASN A 132 -11.05 15.64 16.47
N LEU A 133 -11.72 14.69 17.14
CA LEU A 133 -12.96 14.96 17.89
C LEU A 133 -12.69 15.98 19.02
N LEU A 134 -11.65 15.78 19.82
CA LEU A 134 -11.29 16.70 20.90
C LEU A 134 -10.93 18.10 20.39
N LYS A 135 -10.20 18.20 19.27
CA LYS A 135 -9.90 19.49 18.63
C LYS A 135 -11.18 20.22 18.20
N ASN A 136 -12.14 19.49 17.59
CA ASN A 136 -13.43 20.06 17.17
C ASN A 136 -14.27 20.49 18.38
N THR A 137 -14.32 19.68 19.43
CA THR A 137 -15.01 20.03 20.69
C THR A 137 -14.40 21.29 21.31
N LYS A 138 -13.09 21.37 21.43
CA LYS A 138 -12.39 22.56 21.93
C LYS A 138 -12.76 23.81 21.11
N LYS A 139 -12.71 23.72 19.77
CA LYS A 139 -13.07 24.82 18.87
C LYS A 139 -14.53 25.26 19.07
N SER A 140 -15.46 24.30 19.18
CA SER A 140 -16.89 24.61 19.42
C SER A 140 -17.11 25.31 20.76
N LEU A 141 -16.46 24.85 21.83
CA LEU A 141 -16.57 25.46 23.15
C LEU A 141 -15.99 26.88 23.16
N LEU A 142 -14.83 27.10 22.57
CA LEU A 142 -14.24 28.45 22.44
C LEU A 142 -15.19 29.40 21.70
N ASN A 143 -15.77 28.97 20.60
CA ASN A 143 -16.70 29.79 19.84
C ASN A 143 -18.01 30.10 20.62
N LYS A 144 -18.44 29.22 21.53
CA LYS A 144 -19.64 29.44 22.35
C LYS A 144 -19.38 30.29 23.60
N MET A 145 -18.15 30.24 24.13
CA MET A 145 -17.83 30.93 25.39
C MET A 145 -17.29 32.35 25.19
N PHE A 146 -16.77 32.65 24.02
CA PHE A 146 -16.12 33.94 23.71
C PHE A 146 -16.75 34.69 22.54
N VAL A 147 -18.04 34.48 22.32
CA VAL A 147 -18.86 35.28 21.39
C VAL A 147 -19.42 36.52 22.10
#